data_a10e81e12456f745b585e9e3b00f2e47
#
_entry.id   a10e81e12456f745b585e9e3b00f2e47
#
_cell.length_a   1.000
_cell.length_b   1.000
_cell.length_c   1.000
_cell.angle_alpha   90.00
_cell.angle_beta   90.00
_cell.angle_gamma   90.00
#
_symmetry.space_group_name_H-M   'P 1'
#
loop_
_entity.id
_entity.type
_entity.pdbx_description
1 polymer ?
#
loop_
_entity_poly.entity_id
_entity_poly.type
_entity_poly.pdbx_seq_one_letter_code
_entity_poly.pdbx_strand_id
1 'polypeptide(L)'
;MKTLKNLLFLTLLFSAIHFYTYGQTKKLLKSFPASYPEQQGISSVVLDSLMYFVKNTNQNIHHLTIIRNKHTILDVDFYPYTSHNLHDIASVTKSITSLLIGIVIDKGYIKDENESVLKFFPEITKNNQQLDSLTIKDLLTMRSGFECGLEDGEKALRDMRKTNDWVHFVFNLPMVSKPGTKWSYCSCNYYLLGEIIYRTTNMIPHEFAKKNLFNPLHIKGTQWITNYKGINHGWGDLLLHPVDLAKIGQMVLNKGKWQGKQIVSEQWLTKSLATSTKFSDHKGYGYGWWTNDRFGGYNEAVGRGEQTISIIPSKNMVVTMLGGGYDQGMIGKYVLESIKSNKHLPNNFKDYKKLETSIKEATSVPSFKPIEINSNIIQSLNRKTIVFDKNIAEIDSLQFDFTTDKKGTVKIYGKNIQGKNPFIISKSTYAIGSDLNVKSLDSKLHLPVAIQAWFRHKNEFVLHFNEFCRINNFYFYFIIDGDHITTTMEETTNYIKTSIESSFK
;
A
#
# COMPACT_ATOMS: atom_id res chain seq x y z
N MET A 1 13.86 46.66 35.20
CA MET A 1 12.58 46.10 34.81
C MET A 1 12.36 45.98 33.29
N LYS A 2 12.93 46.84 32.42
CA LYS A 2 12.80 46.72 30.97
C LYS A 2 13.59 45.56 30.35
N THR A 3 14.73 45.22 30.88
CA THR A 3 15.59 44.12 30.38
C THR A 3 15.03 42.71 30.65
N LEU A 4 14.29 42.52 31.72
CA LEU A 4 13.69 41.23 32.07
C LEU A 4 12.46 40.92 31.19
N LYS A 5 11.70 41.96 30.75
CA LYS A 5 10.57 41.78 29.83
C LYS A 5 11.02 41.42 28.43
N ASN A 6 12.15 41.94 27.96
CA ASN A 6 12.68 41.60 26.63
C ASN A 6 13.24 40.18 26.56
N LEU A 7 13.80 39.66 27.68
CA LEU A 7 14.27 38.28 27.73
C LEU A 7 13.12 37.25 27.71
N LEU A 8 12.02 37.55 28.42
CA LEU A 8 10.80 36.69 28.37
C LEU A 8 10.13 36.73 27.03
N PHE A 9 10.15 37.88 26.34
CA PHE A 9 9.54 37.98 24.96
C PHE A 9 10.36 37.24 23.93
N LEU A 10 11.71 37.24 24.03
CA LEU A 10 12.58 36.46 23.13
C LEU A 10 12.45 34.94 23.38
N THR A 11 12.30 34.47 24.62
CA THR A 11 12.10 33.05 24.91
C THR A 11 10.72 32.55 24.43
N LEU A 12 9.69 33.40 24.54
CA LEU A 12 8.36 33.08 23.97
C LEU A 12 8.33 33.12 22.44
N LEU A 13 9.09 34.02 21.79
CA LEU A 13 9.22 34.02 20.33
C LEU A 13 10.02 32.80 19.82
N PHE A 14 11.10 32.39 20.51
CA PHE A 14 11.85 31.18 20.13
C PHE A 14 11.03 29.90 20.32
N SER A 15 10.21 29.80 21.37
CA SER A 15 9.29 28.67 21.54
C SER A 15 8.19 28.69 20.49
N ALA A 16 7.64 29.86 20.13
CA ALA A 16 6.62 29.99 19.09
C ALA A 16 7.17 29.68 17.69
N ILE A 17 8.42 30.07 17.37
CA ILE A 17 9.07 29.76 16.10
C ILE A 17 9.40 28.26 16.00
N HIS A 18 9.81 27.60 17.09
CA HIS A 18 9.98 26.14 17.12
C HIS A 18 8.66 25.39 16.92
N PHE A 19 7.55 25.88 17.47
CA PHE A 19 6.23 25.35 17.22
C PHE A 19 5.76 25.59 15.78
N TYR A 20 6.17 26.68 15.13
CA TYR A 20 5.74 27.04 13.78
C TYR A 20 6.44 26.20 12.69
N THR A 21 7.73 25.90 12.85
CA THR A 21 8.48 25.03 11.91
C THR A 21 8.10 23.56 12.04
N TYR A 22 7.76 23.09 13.24
CA TYR A 22 7.22 21.75 13.48
C TYR A 22 5.78 21.58 12.96
N GLY A 23 5.04 22.69 12.82
CA GLY A 23 3.63 22.72 12.36
C GLY A 23 3.44 22.62 10.87
N GLN A 24 4.44 22.87 10.03
CA GLN A 24 4.25 22.87 8.58
C GLN A 24 4.27 21.47 7.95
N THR A 25 5.01 20.50 8.51
CA THR A 25 4.96 19.09 8.10
C THR A 25 3.76 18.32 8.68
N LYS A 26 3.05 18.87 9.66
CA LYS A 26 2.00 18.20 10.45
C LYS A 26 0.55 18.58 10.14
N LYS A 27 0.27 19.20 9.01
CA LYS A 27 -1.10 19.65 8.69
C LYS A 27 -2.09 18.50 8.42
N LEU A 28 -1.62 17.28 8.12
CA LEU A 28 -2.45 16.13 7.76
C LEU A 28 -2.91 15.30 8.98
N LEU A 29 -2.11 15.18 10.01
CA LEU A 29 -2.44 14.40 11.22
C LEU A 29 -3.16 15.21 12.31
N LYS A 30 -4.04 16.13 11.96
CA LYS A 30 -4.88 16.86 12.95
C LYS A 30 -5.61 15.95 13.94
N SER A 31 -5.80 14.68 13.59
CA SER A 31 -6.48 13.69 14.43
C SER A 31 -5.61 13.12 15.55
N PHE A 32 -4.28 13.26 15.47
CA PHE A 32 -3.35 12.72 16.44
C PHE A 32 -2.31 13.79 16.80
N PRO A 33 -2.36 14.34 18.03
CA PRO A 33 -1.36 15.30 18.45
C PRO A 33 0.03 14.67 18.44
N ALA A 34 1.02 15.44 18.03
CA ALA A 34 2.39 14.99 18.05
C ALA A 34 2.94 14.95 19.47
N SER A 35 3.83 14.01 19.74
CA SER A 35 4.53 13.87 21.00
C SER A 35 6.00 13.54 20.77
N TYR A 36 6.89 14.00 21.66
CA TYR A 36 8.23 13.46 21.71
C TYR A 36 8.17 11.95 22.01
N PRO A 37 8.98 11.11 21.37
CA PRO A 37 8.99 9.67 21.61
C PRO A 37 9.10 9.30 23.08
N GLU A 38 10.00 9.96 23.83
CA GLU A 38 10.25 9.71 25.25
C GLU A 38 9.01 9.94 26.11
N GLN A 39 8.19 10.92 25.79
CA GLN A 39 6.92 11.18 26.49
C GLN A 39 5.93 10.02 26.35
N GLN A 40 6.10 9.21 25.34
CA GLN A 40 5.28 8.03 25.13
C GLN A 40 6.03 6.72 25.40
N GLY A 41 7.15 6.78 26.13
CA GLY A 41 7.94 5.62 26.50
C GLY A 41 8.72 4.98 25.35
N ILE A 42 8.95 5.74 24.28
CA ILE A 42 9.67 5.34 23.07
C ILE A 42 11.07 5.98 23.07
N SER A 43 12.07 5.24 22.60
CA SER A 43 13.44 5.73 22.49
C SER A 43 13.70 6.37 21.13
N SER A 44 14.03 7.67 21.12
CA SER A 44 14.48 8.38 19.91
C SER A 44 15.75 7.76 19.32
N VAL A 45 16.65 7.21 20.15
CA VAL A 45 17.89 6.55 19.72
C VAL A 45 17.57 5.35 18.82
N VAL A 46 16.61 4.52 19.23
CA VAL A 46 16.25 3.31 18.45
C VAL A 46 15.50 3.69 17.18
N LEU A 47 14.66 4.73 17.23
CA LEU A 47 13.99 5.23 16.02
C LEU A 47 15.00 5.84 15.03
N ASP A 48 16.04 6.53 15.50
CA ASP A 48 17.13 7.02 14.66
C ASP A 48 17.90 5.86 14.02
N SER A 49 18.14 4.77 14.76
CA SER A 49 18.74 3.54 14.22
C SER A 49 17.86 2.88 13.16
N LEU A 50 16.54 2.93 13.33
CA LEU A 50 15.59 2.51 12.28
C LEU A 50 15.74 3.33 11.00
N MET A 51 15.81 4.67 11.12
CA MET A 51 16.01 5.56 9.97
C MET A 51 17.34 5.27 9.26
N TYR A 52 18.39 5.02 10.05
CA TYR A 52 19.70 4.62 9.52
C TYR A 52 19.63 3.27 8.78
N PHE A 53 18.94 2.27 9.33
CA PHE A 53 18.70 0.98 8.68
C PHE A 53 18.01 1.16 7.34
N VAL A 54 16.87 1.86 7.32
CA VAL A 54 16.08 2.09 6.09
C VAL A 54 16.95 2.71 4.99
N LYS A 55 17.73 3.74 5.34
CA LYS A 55 18.59 4.47 4.40
C LYS A 55 19.72 3.59 3.85
N ASN A 56 20.42 2.85 4.71
CA ASN A 56 21.65 2.16 4.34
C ASN A 56 21.42 0.77 3.71
N THR A 57 20.21 0.22 3.83
CA THR A 57 19.82 -1.04 3.19
C THR A 57 18.87 -0.85 2.00
N ASN A 58 18.70 0.40 1.55
CA ASN A 58 17.85 0.76 0.41
C ASN A 58 16.44 0.15 0.48
N GLN A 59 15.82 0.23 1.66
CA GLN A 59 14.46 -0.28 1.84
C GLN A 59 13.49 0.52 0.97
N ASN A 60 12.69 -0.17 0.13
CA ASN A 60 11.69 0.47 -0.71
C ASN A 60 10.39 0.78 0.08
N ILE A 61 10.55 1.47 1.20
CA ILE A 61 9.44 1.98 2.01
C ILE A 61 9.07 3.38 1.53
N HIS A 62 7.77 3.65 1.42
CA HIS A 62 7.23 4.92 0.92
C HIS A 62 6.73 5.80 2.06
N HIS A 63 6.15 5.18 3.10
CA HIS A 63 5.62 5.90 4.24
C HIS A 63 5.63 5.02 5.49
N LEU A 64 5.93 5.63 6.65
CA LEU A 64 5.89 4.99 7.96
C LEU A 64 5.24 5.92 8.98
N THR A 65 4.16 5.46 9.63
CA THR A 65 3.54 6.17 10.77
C THR A 65 3.51 5.28 12.00
N ILE A 66 3.88 5.84 13.14
CA ILE A 66 3.76 5.21 14.46
C ILE A 66 2.87 6.08 15.33
N ILE A 67 1.73 5.54 15.76
CA ILE A 67 0.82 6.13 16.73
C ILE A 67 0.91 5.33 18.03
N ARG A 68 1.15 6.00 19.16
CA ARG A 68 1.08 5.38 20.48
C ARG A 68 0.30 6.28 21.44
N ASN A 69 -0.57 5.69 22.26
CA ASN A 69 -1.43 6.42 23.20
C ASN A 69 -2.20 7.58 22.54
N LYS A 70 -2.65 7.39 21.27
CA LYS A 70 -3.30 8.40 20.42
C LYS A 70 -2.40 9.61 20.08
N HIS A 71 -1.07 9.49 20.19
CA HIS A 71 -0.11 10.50 19.78
C HIS A 71 0.72 10.01 18.61
N THR A 72 1.00 10.89 17.67
CA THR A 72 1.98 10.63 16.61
C THR A 72 3.40 10.68 17.19
N ILE A 73 4.08 9.56 17.08
CA ILE A 73 5.47 9.38 17.52
C ILE A 73 6.43 9.58 16.36
N LEU A 74 6.10 8.99 15.21
CA LEU A 74 6.84 9.07 13.97
C LEU A 74 5.85 9.16 12.81
N ASP A 75 6.15 9.99 11.83
CA ASP A 75 5.39 10.14 10.60
C ASP A 75 6.35 10.61 9.51
N VAL A 76 6.71 9.70 8.61
CA VAL A 76 7.79 9.92 7.63
C VAL A 76 7.34 9.53 6.25
N ASP A 77 7.42 10.49 5.35
CA ASP A 77 7.41 10.26 3.90
C ASP A 77 8.83 9.99 3.43
N PHE A 78 9.07 8.95 2.67
CA PHE A 78 10.36 8.68 2.05
C PHE A 78 10.36 9.19 0.61
N TYR A 79 11.31 10.06 0.30
CA TYR A 79 11.42 10.62 -1.05
C TYR A 79 11.47 9.51 -2.13
N PRO A 80 10.72 9.63 -3.24
CA PRO A 80 9.97 10.80 -3.73
C PRO A 80 8.50 10.87 -3.28
N TYR A 81 8.06 10.00 -2.38
CA TYR A 81 6.67 9.91 -1.97
C TYR A 81 6.28 10.99 -0.98
N THR A 82 4.98 11.30 -0.93
CA THR A 82 4.42 12.25 0.04
C THR A 82 3.07 11.76 0.53
N SER A 83 2.74 12.11 1.77
CA SER A 83 1.45 11.82 2.39
C SER A 83 0.25 12.52 1.73
N HIS A 84 0.51 13.44 0.80
CA HIS A 84 -0.53 14.08 -0.02
C HIS A 84 -1.02 13.19 -1.17
N ASN A 85 -0.26 12.20 -1.55
CA ASN A 85 -0.63 11.28 -2.62
C ASN A 85 -1.49 10.13 -2.09
N LEU A 86 -2.47 9.72 -2.88
CA LEU A 86 -3.16 8.46 -2.65
C LEU A 86 -2.19 7.31 -2.93
N HIS A 87 -2.20 6.29 -2.09
CA HIS A 87 -1.38 5.10 -2.26
C HIS A 87 -2.25 3.86 -2.38
N ASP A 88 -1.91 2.97 -3.29
CA ASP A 88 -2.52 1.65 -3.39
C ASP A 88 -2.19 0.82 -2.13
N ILE A 89 -3.23 0.40 -1.44
CA ILE A 89 -3.08 -0.39 -0.21
C ILE A 89 -3.16 -1.89 -0.44
N ALA A 90 -3.23 -2.32 -1.70
CA ALA A 90 -3.29 -3.73 -2.09
C ALA A 90 -4.33 -4.52 -1.26
N SER A 91 -3.92 -5.69 -0.74
CA SER A 91 -4.82 -6.59 0.02
C SER A 91 -5.20 -6.09 1.43
N VAL A 92 -4.64 -4.98 1.93
CA VAL A 92 -5.20 -4.29 3.09
C VAL A 92 -6.67 -3.95 2.85
N THR A 93 -7.07 -3.77 1.60
CA THR A 93 -8.47 -3.62 1.16
C THR A 93 -9.39 -4.73 1.68
N LYS A 94 -8.89 -5.96 1.83
CA LYS A 94 -9.69 -7.08 2.36
C LYS A 94 -10.14 -6.82 3.80
N SER A 95 -9.26 -6.26 4.61
CA SER A 95 -9.61 -5.86 5.98
C SER A 95 -10.67 -4.74 5.97
N ILE A 96 -10.58 -3.81 5.03
CA ILE A 96 -11.61 -2.77 4.85
C ILE A 96 -12.94 -3.40 4.43
N THR A 97 -12.94 -4.30 3.46
CA THR A 97 -14.16 -5.03 3.03
C THR A 97 -14.77 -5.82 4.19
N SER A 98 -13.95 -6.46 5.04
CA SER A 98 -14.42 -7.10 6.25
C SER A 98 -15.10 -6.13 7.22
N LEU A 99 -14.52 -4.93 7.44
CA LEU A 99 -15.18 -3.89 8.25
C LEU A 99 -16.51 -3.48 7.64
N LEU A 100 -16.61 -3.35 6.30
CA LEU A 100 -17.87 -3.01 5.63
C LEU A 100 -18.92 -4.11 5.78
N ILE A 101 -18.57 -5.39 5.69
CA ILE A 101 -19.50 -6.49 5.97
C ILE A 101 -20.03 -6.40 7.41
N GLY A 102 -19.17 -6.09 8.38
CA GLY A 102 -19.61 -5.85 9.75
C GLY A 102 -20.61 -4.71 9.85
N ILE A 103 -20.39 -3.61 9.17
CA ILE A 103 -21.32 -2.48 9.15
C ILE A 103 -22.64 -2.86 8.44
N VAL A 104 -22.59 -3.67 7.39
CA VAL A 104 -23.78 -4.19 6.69
C VAL A 104 -24.65 -5.03 7.65
N ILE A 105 -24.00 -5.89 8.46
CA ILE A 105 -24.67 -6.67 9.51
C ILE A 105 -25.20 -5.76 10.62
N ASP A 106 -24.38 -4.84 11.15
CA ASP A 106 -24.78 -3.89 12.20
C ASP A 106 -26.01 -3.06 11.81
N LYS A 107 -26.18 -2.82 10.50
CA LYS A 107 -27.34 -2.09 9.95
C LYS A 107 -28.54 -2.98 9.58
N GLY A 108 -28.42 -4.29 9.75
CA GLY A 108 -29.50 -5.23 9.50
C GLY A 108 -29.76 -5.56 8.01
N TYR A 109 -28.84 -5.20 7.09
CA TYR A 109 -28.95 -5.60 5.68
C TYR A 109 -28.68 -7.10 5.49
N ILE A 110 -27.85 -7.68 6.35
CA ILE A 110 -27.56 -9.12 6.45
C ILE A 110 -27.78 -9.50 7.92
N LYS A 111 -28.34 -10.69 8.16
CA LYS A 111 -28.63 -11.15 9.52
C LYS A 111 -27.35 -11.41 10.31
N ASP A 112 -26.46 -12.22 9.76
CA ASP A 112 -25.16 -12.55 10.35
C ASP A 112 -24.23 -13.18 9.31
N GLU A 113 -22.99 -13.46 9.72
CA GLU A 113 -21.95 -14.02 8.86
C GLU A 113 -22.16 -15.50 8.48
N ASN A 114 -23.14 -16.19 9.06
CA ASN A 114 -23.44 -17.58 8.75
C ASN A 114 -24.51 -17.70 7.65
N GLU A 115 -25.05 -16.60 7.13
CA GLU A 115 -25.97 -16.67 6.00
C GLU A 115 -25.29 -17.29 4.78
N SER A 116 -26.07 -18.12 4.06
CA SER A 116 -25.62 -18.75 2.80
C SER A 116 -25.32 -17.67 1.76
N VAL A 117 -24.15 -17.80 1.11
CA VAL A 117 -23.74 -16.90 0.02
C VAL A 117 -24.70 -16.96 -1.14
N LEU A 118 -25.23 -18.15 -1.47
CA LEU A 118 -26.17 -18.34 -2.59
C LEU A 118 -27.47 -17.54 -2.44
N LYS A 119 -27.87 -17.17 -1.22
CA LYS A 119 -29.02 -16.27 -0.99
C LYS A 119 -28.89 -14.95 -1.74
N PHE A 120 -27.68 -14.48 -1.94
CA PHE A 120 -27.38 -13.20 -2.59
C PHE A 120 -27.11 -13.34 -4.10
N PHE A 121 -27.09 -14.57 -4.63
CA PHE A 121 -26.77 -14.88 -6.03
C PHE A 121 -27.83 -15.85 -6.60
N PRO A 122 -29.11 -15.41 -6.73
CA PRO A 122 -30.20 -16.30 -7.18
C PRO A 122 -30.02 -16.79 -8.61
N GLU A 123 -29.19 -16.11 -9.43
CA GLU A 123 -28.87 -16.50 -10.78
C GLU A 123 -27.94 -17.72 -10.86
N ILE A 124 -27.29 -18.09 -9.78
CA ILE A 124 -26.38 -19.24 -9.74
C ILE A 124 -27.19 -20.53 -9.58
N THR A 125 -27.17 -21.33 -10.63
CA THR A 125 -27.80 -22.65 -10.58
C THR A 125 -27.02 -23.60 -9.68
N LYS A 126 -27.74 -24.38 -8.87
CA LYS A 126 -27.18 -25.32 -7.89
C LYS A 126 -26.61 -26.57 -8.55
N ASN A 127 -25.53 -26.44 -9.29
CA ASN A 127 -24.86 -27.59 -9.92
C ASN A 127 -23.88 -28.30 -8.98
N ASN A 128 -23.66 -27.76 -7.77
CA ASN A 128 -22.72 -28.32 -6.78
C ASN A 128 -23.32 -28.19 -5.39
N GLN A 129 -23.66 -29.32 -4.76
CA GLN A 129 -24.23 -29.35 -3.41
C GLN A 129 -23.31 -28.71 -2.32
N GLN A 130 -22.00 -28.63 -2.56
CA GLN A 130 -21.08 -27.98 -1.62
C GLN A 130 -21.33 -26.46 -1.53
N LEU A 131 -21.80 -25.84 -2.61
CA LEU A 131 -22.14 -24.41 -2.61
C LEU A 131 -23.30 -24.07 -1.67
N ASP A 132 -24.22 -25.01 -1.41
CA ASP A 132 -25.34 -24.79 -0.49
C ASP A 132 -24.88 -24.51 0.94
N SER A 133 -23.72 -25.03 1.33
CA SER A 133 -23.15 -24.84 2.65
C SER A 133 -22.18 -23.65 2.75
N LEU A 134 -21.91 -22.96 1.63
CA LEU A 134 -20.98 -21.83 1.61
C LEU A 134 -21.61 -20.60 2.31
N THR A 135 -20.91 -20.09 3.32
CA THR A 135 -21.35 -18.94 4.12
C THR A 135 -20.47 -17.71 3.89
N ILE A 136 -20.98 -16.52 4.27
CA ILE A 136 -20.19 -15.27 4.29
C ILE A 136 -18.95 -15.45 5.16
N LYS A 137 -19.06 -16.18 6.29
CA LYS A 137 -17.92 -16.48 7.17
C LYS A 137 -16.82 -17.27 6.45
N ASP A 138 -17.18 -18.22 5.59
CA ASP A 138 -16.19 -18.99 4.84
C ASP A 138 -15.43 -18.14 3.83
N LEU A 139 -16.09 -17.18 3.21
CA LEU A 139 -15.42 -16.17 2.36
C LEU A 139 -14.48 -15.28 3.17
N LEU A 140 -14.95 -14.74 4.30
CA LEU A 140 -14.16 -13.87 5.19
C LEU A 140 -12.91 -14.55 5.75
N THR A 141 -13.02 -15.83 6.07
CA THR A 141 -11.94 -16.63 6.68
C THR A 141 -11.04 -17.33 5.66
N MET A 142 -11.20 -17.08 4.37
CA MET A 142 -10.46 -17.77 3.30
C MET A 142 -10.65 -19.32 3.32
N ARG A 143 -11.86 -19.78 3.63
CA ARG A 143 -12.21 -21.18 3.77
C ARG A 143 -13.38 -21.58 2.87
N SER A 144 -13.52 -20.91 1.71
CA SER A 144 -14.59 -21.19 0.75
C SER A 144 -14.53 -22.59 0.12
N GLY A 145 -13.34 -23.14 0.01
CA GLY A 145 -13.10 -24.41 -0.68
C GLY A 145 -12.80 -24.26 -2.17
N PHE A 146 -12.89 -23.07 -2.74
CA PHE A 146 -12.53 -22.81 -4.14
C PHE A 146 -11.04 -23.01 -4.39
N GLU A 147 -10.72 -23.57 -5.56
CA GLU A 147 -9.35 -23.67 -6.05
C GLU A 147 -8.92 -22.33 -6.69
N CYS A 148 -8.16 -21.55 -5.93
CA CYS A 148 -7.74 -20.21 -6.35
C CYS A 148 -6.32 -20.13 -6.94
N GLY A 149 -5.57 -21.25 -6.94
CA GLY A 149 -4.22 -21.33 -7.49
C GLY A 149 -3.25 -20.41 -6.74
N LEU A 150 -3.22 -20.53 -5.40
CA LEU A 150 -2.35 -19.69 -4.56
C LEU A 150 -0.86 -19.89 -4.91
N GLU A 151 -0.44 -21.13 -5.15
CA GLU A 151 0.94 -21.48 -5.52
C GLU A 151 1.36 -20.85 -6.86
N ASP A 152 0.38 -20.62 -7.75
CA ASP A 152 0.57 -19.92 -9.02
C ASP A 152 0.26 -18.41 -8.91
N GLY A 153 0.43 -17.81 -7.75
CA GLY A 153 0.18 -16.39 -7.53
C GLY A 153 -1.27 -15.97 -7.76
N GLU A 154 -2.23 -16.73 -7.22
CA GLU A 154 -3.68 -16.50 -7.38
C GLU A 154 -4.13 -16.55 -8.86
N LYS A 155 -3.83 -17.64 -9.53
CA LYS A 155 -4.20 -17.85 -10.95
C LYS A 155 -5.68 -17.56 -11.23
N ALA A 156 -6.57 -17.97 -10.33
CA ALA A 156 -8.01 -17.73 -10.48
C ALA A 156 -8.34 -16.22 -10.56
N LEU A 157 -7.68 -15.38 -9.77
CA LEU A 157 -7.86 -13.92 -9.84
C LEU A 157 -7.44 -13.37 -11.21
N ARG A 158 -6.29 -13.80 -11.71
CA ARG A 158 -5.81 -13.36 -13.03
C ARG A 158 -6.73 -13.81 -14.16
N ASP A 159 -7.26 -15.03 -14.07
CA ASP A 159 -8.15 -15.56 -15.12
C ASP A 159 -9.56 -14.95 -15.01
N MET A 160 -10.09 -14.74 -13.81
CA MET A 160 -11.33 -14.00 -13.59
C MET A 160 -11.31 -12.64 -14.29
N ARG A 161 -10.21 -11.89 -14.14
CA ARG A 161 -10.04 -10.55 -14.75
C ARG A 161 -10.05 -10.55 -16.28
N LYS A 162 -9.89 -11.69 -16.92
CA LYS A 162 -9.96 -11.84 -18.39
C LYS A 162 -11.37 -12.14 -18.89
N THR A 163 -12.32 -12.43 -18.00
CA THR A 163 -13.70 -12.78 -18.32
C THR A 163 -14.63 -11.58 -18.23
N ASN A 164 -15.82 -11.70 -18.84
CA ASN A 164 -16.87 -10.70 -18.79
C ASN A 164 -17.94 -11.01 -17.72
N ASP A 165 -17.80 -12.10 -16.96
CA ASP A 165 -18.72 -12.45 -15.88
C ASP A 165 -17.95 -13.07 -14.69
N TRP A 166 -17.57 -12.21 -13.78
CA TRP A 166 -16.76 -12.60 -12.65
C TRP A 166 -17.53 -13.42 -11.61
N VAL A 167 -18.84 -13.17 -11.47
CA VAL A 167 -19.69 -13.93 -10.54
C VAL A 167 -19.75 -15.40 -10.98
N HIS A 168 -20.18 -15.66 -12.23
CA HIS A 168 -20.23 -17.01 -12.76
C HIS A 168 -18.84 -17.66 -12.80
N PHE A 169 -17.80 -16.90 -13.13
CA PHE A 169 -16.42 -17.42 -13.09
C PHE A 169 -16.08 -17.99 -11.72
N VAL A 170 -16.32 -17.22 -10.63
CA VAL A 170 -15.96 -17.65 -9.27
C VAL A 170 -16.77 -18.88 -8.86
N PHE A 171 -18.08 -18.89 -9.10
CA PHE A 171 -18.91 -20.04 -8.74
C PHE A 171 -18.66 -21.29 -9.60
N ASN A 172 -17.99 -21.15 -10.75
CA ASN A 172 -17.54 -22.26 -11.59
C ASN A 172 -16.12 -22.74 -11.27
N LEU A 173 -15.44 -22.13 -10.32
CA LEU A 173 -14.14 -22.64 -9.85
C LEU A 173 -14.32 -24.03 -9.23
N PRO A 174 -13.36 -24.96 -9.43
CA PRO A 174 -13.39 -26.25 -8.75
C PRO A 174 -13.44 -26.06 -7.23
N MET A 175 -14.23 -26.87 -6.55
CA MET A 175 -14.23 -26.95 -5.09
C MET A 175 -13.37 -28.13 -4.66
N VAL A 176 -12.21 -27.84 -4.10
CA VAL A 176 -11.20 -28.83 -3.68
C VAL A 176 -11.30 -29.19 -2.20
N SER A 177 -12.19 -28.52 -1.47
CA SER A 177 -12.52 -28.86 -0.08
C SER A 177 -13.92 -28.35 0.28
N LYS A 178 -14.53 -28.99 1.30
CA LYS A 178 -15.80 -28.50 1.85
C LYS A 178 -15.63 -27.11 2.45
N PRO A 179 -16.58 -26.16 2.25
CA PRO A 179 -16.58 -24.86 2.91
C PRO A 179 -16.36 -24.98 4.42
N GLY A 180 -15.59 -24.07 4.98
CA GLY A 180 -15.27 -24.04 6.40
C GLY A 180 -14.17 -25.00 6.86
N THR A 181 -13.60 -25.86 5.99
CA THR A 181 -12.66 -26.90 6.42
C THR A 181 -11.19 -26.58 6.15
N LYS A 182 -10.83 -26.12 4.97
CA LYS A 182 -9.45 -25.85 4.57
C LYS A 182 -9.25 -24.38 4.27
N TRP A 183 -8.20 -23.79 4.81
CA TRP A 183 -7.78 -22.44 4.46
C TRP A 183 -6.99 -22.42 3.15
N SER A 184 -7.35 -21.51 2.27
CA SER A 184 -6.59 -21.18 1.06
C SER A 184 -6.83 -19.74 0.71
N TYR A 185 -5.76 -18.93 0.65
CA TYR A 185 -5.89 -17.52 0.32
C TYR A 185 -6.48 -17.36 -1.08
N CYS A 186 -7.57 -16.61 -1.17
CA CYS A 186 -8.35 -16.48 -2.39
C CYS A 186 -8.99 -15.09 -2.51
N SER A 187 -8.46 -14.26 -3.37
CA SER A 187 -9.00 -12.92 -3.60
C SER A 187 -10.41 -12.94 -4.20
N CYS A 188 -10.77 -13.98 -4.94
CA CYS A 188 -12.14 -14.14 -5.49
C CYS A 188 -13.21 -14.18 -4.40
N ASN A 189 -12.89 -14.68 -3.18
CA ASN A 189 -13.81 -14.62 -2.04
C ASN A 189 -14.20 -13.19 -1.70
N TYR A 190 -13.24 -12.28 -1.73
CA TYR A 190 -13.47 -10.87 -1.39
C TYR A 190 -14.13 -10.10 -2.52
N TYR A 191 -14.02 -10.56 -3.76
CA TYR A 191 -14.87 -10.07 -4.83
C TYR A 191 -16.35 -10.37 -4.54
N LEU A 192 -16.69 -11.61 -4.18
CA LEU A 192 -18.06 -11.97 -3.80
C LEU A 192 -18.56 -11.17 -2.59
N LEU A 193 -17.71 -10.88 -1.60
CA LEU A 193 -18.08 -10.00 -0.48
C LEU A 193 -18.40 -8.57 -0.95
N GLY A 194 -17.65 -8.03 -1.90
CA GLY A 194 -17.95 -6.74 -2.54
C GLY A 194 -19.28 -6.75 -3.27
N GLU A 195 -19.58 -7.81 -4.02
CA GLU A 195 -20.87 -8.03 -4.67
C GLU A 195 -22.02 -8.12 -3.65
N ILE A 196 -21.83 -8.84 -2.54
CA ILE A 196 -22.84 -8.96 -1.47
C ILE A 196 -23.15 -7.58 -0.87
N ILE A 197 -22.15 -6.73 -0.62
CA ILE A 197 -22.37 -5.36 -0.16
C ILE A 197 -23.27 -4.62 -1.17
N TYR A 198 -22.93 -4.67 -2.46
CA TYR A 198 -23.72 -4.01 -3.51
C TYR A 198 -25.17 -4.52 -3.55
N ARG A 199 -25.37 -5.83 -3.61
CA ARG A 199 -26.67 -6.48 -3.77
C ARG A 199 -27.59 -6.26 -2.58
N THR A 200 -27.05 -6.16 -1.37
CA THR A 200 -27.83 -5.95 -0.16
C THR A 200 -28.13 -4.49 0.15
N THR A 201 -27.25 -3.58 -0.23
CA THR A 201 -27.34 -2.15 0.11
C THR A 201 -27.75 -1.26 -1.07
N ASN A 202 -27.73 -1.79 -2.29
CA ASN A 202 -27.86 -1.04 -3.55
C ASN A 202 -26.83 0.11 -3.68
N MET A 203 -25.68 -0.01 -3.00
CA MET A 203 -24.54 0.89 -3.09
C MET A 203 -23.29 0.10 -3.43
N ILE A 204 -22.49 0.57 -4.40
CA ILE A 204 -21.18 -0.03 -4.64
C ILE A 204 -20.32 0.09 -3.37
N PRO A 205 -19.37 -0.84 -3.13
CA PRO A 205 -18.56 -0.85 -1.92
C PRO A 205 -17.93 0.49 -1.56
N HIS A 206 -17.46 1.25 -2.55
CA HIS A 206 -16.84 2.56 -2.32
C HIS A 206 -17.84 3.59 -1.78
N GLU A 207 -19.04 3.69 -2.35
CA GLU A 207 -20.06 4.62 -1.87
C GLU A 207 -20.57 4.22 -0.49
N PHE A 208 -20.73 2.91 -0.25
CA PHE A 208 -21.10 2.42 1.08
C PHE A 208 -20.00 2.73 2.11
N ALA A 209 -18.71 2.53 1.73
CA ALA A 209 -17.56 2.87 2.56
C ALA A 209 -17.49 4.38 2.84
N LYS A 210 -17.64 5.23 1.84
CA LYS A 210 -17.71 6.69 2.03
C LYS A 210 -18.74 7.07 3.07
N LYS A 211 -19.96 6.58 2.92
CA LYS A 211 -21.07 6.93 3.81
C LYS A 211 -20.86 6.44 5.24
N ASN A 212 -20.41 5.20 5.42
CA ASN A 212 -20.51 4.50 6.70
C ASN A 212 -19.16 4.31 7.43
N LEU A 213 -18.02 4.45 6.73
CA LEU A 213 -16.70 4.29 7.31
C LEU A 213 -15.83 5.53 7.08
N PHE A 214 -15.64 5.98 5.83
CA PHE A 214 -14.65 7.01 5.51
C PHE A 214 -15.07 8.39 6.00
N ASN A 215 -16.28 8.86 5.70
CA ASN A 215 -16.76 10.16 6.17
C ASN A 215 -16.79 10.26 7.70
N PRO A 216 -17.29 9.26 8.46
CA PRO A 216 -17.19 9.26 9.92
C PRO A 216 -15.76 9.37 10.47
N LEU A 217 -14.76 8.80 9.75
CA LEU A 217 -13.35 8.90 10.09
C LEU A 217 -12.66 10.15 9.52
N HIS A 218 -13.42 11.04 8.87
CA HIS A 218 -12.86 12.21 8.15
C HIS A 218 -11.82 11.83 7.10
N ILE A 219 -12.02 10.70 6.43
CA ILE A 219 -11.24 10.23 5.29
C ILE A 219 -11.85 10.79 4.01
N LYS A 220 -11.04 11.44 3.18
CA LYS A 220 -11.46 12.11 1.94
C LYS A 220 -10.51 11.78 0.79
N GLY A 221 -10.98 12.01 -0.44
CA GLY A 221 -10.14 11.88 -1.64
C GLY A 221 -9.78 10.42 -1.99
N THR A 222 -10.57 9.45 -1.51
CA THR A 222 -10.33 8.02 -1.75
C THR A 222 -10.69 7.63 -3.18
N GLN A 223 -9.99 6.63 -3.72
CA GLN A 223 -10.30 5.99 -5.00
C GLN A 223 -10.35 4.47 -4.82
N TRP A 224 -11.26 3.81 -5.52
CA TRP A 224 -11.36 2.36 -5.49
C TRP A 224 -11.75 1.84 -6.86
N ILE A 225 -10.88 1.05 -7.46
CA ILE A 225 -11.04 0.54 -8.82
C ILE A 225 -12.25 -0.39 -8.89
N THR A 226 -12.96 -0.33 -10.02
CA THR A 226 -14.14 -1.14 -10.29
C THR A 226 -13.87 -2.17 -11.38
N ASN A 227 -14.71 -3.19 -11.43
CA ASN A 227 -14.82 -4.07 -12.59
C ASN A 227 -15.61 -3.38 -13.72
N TYR A 228 -15.79 -4.08 -14.84
CA TYR A 228 -16.55 -3.61 -16.01
C TYR A 228 -18.04 -3.32 -15.72
N LYS A 229 -18.62 -3.86 -14.64
CA LYS A 229 -19.98 -3.55 -14.16
C LYS A 229 -20.03 -2.36 -13.19
N GLY A 230 -18.90 -1.71 -12.92
CA GLY A 230 -18.80 -0.61 -11.98
C GLY A 230 -18.76 -1.02 -10.51
N ILE A 231 -18.58 -2.32 -10.20
CA ILE A 231 -18.47 -2.81 -8.81
C ILE A 231 -17.01 -2.81 -8.38
N ASN A 232 -16.74 -2.26 -7.20
CA ASN A 232 -15.37 -2.15 -6.68
C ASN A 232 -14.75 -3.51 -6.36
N HIS A 233 -13.44 -3.59 -6.56
CA HIS A 233 -12.66 -4.77 -6.23
C HIS A 233 -12.58 -4.94 -4.71
N GLY A 234 -13.36 -5.84 -4.13
CA GLY A 234 -13.38 -6.08 -2.69
C GLY A 234 -12.07 -6.65 -2.12
N TRP A 235 -11.18 -7.15 -2.98
CA TRP A 235 -9.92 -7.77 -2.58
C TRP A 235 -8.70 -6.83 -2.59
N GLY A 236 -8.77 -5.70 -3.29
CA GLY A 236 -7.63 -4.83 -3.56
C GLY A 236 -8.00 -3.55 -4.28
N ASP A 237 -6.98 -2.85 -4.76
CA ASP A 237 -7.06 -1.68 -5.64
C ASP A 237 -7.84 -0.49 -5.01
N LEU A 238 -7.88 -0.41 -3.67
CA LEU A 238 -8.31 0.77 -2.92
C LEU A 238 -7.09 1.67 -2.69
N LEU A 239 -7.25 2.95 -3.00
CA LEU A 239 -6.23 3.96 -2.80
C LEU A 239 -6.66 4.92 -1.67
N LEU A 240 -5.81 5.05 -0.67
CA LEU A 240 -5.99 5.91 0.50
C LEU A 240 -4.76 6.79 0.72
N HIS A 241 -4.93 7.91 1.42
CA HIS A 241 -3.77 8.64 1.94
C HIS A 241 -3.14 7.87 3.12
N PRO A 242 -1.81 7.92 3.29
CA PRO A 242 -1.12 7.21 4.38
C PRO A 242 -1.72 7.45 5.75
N VAL A 243 -2.09 8.70 6.06
CA VAL A 243 -2.74 9.07 7.34
C VAL A 243 -4.06 8.35 7.59
N ASP A 244 -4.77 7.96 6.54
CA ASP A 244 -6.09 7.34 6.66
C ASP A 244 -5.99 5.90 7.17
N LEU A 245 -4.87 5.22 6.85
CA LEU A 245 -4.58 3.89 7.42
C LEU A 245 -4.44 3.98 8.94
N ALA A 246 -3.76 5.02 9.45
CA ALA A 246 -3.61 5.24 10.89
C ALA A 246 -4.95 5.52 11.58
N LYS A 247 -5.87 6.26 10.94
CA LYS A 247 -7.23 6.49 11.46
C LYS A 247 -8.02 5.18 11.55
N ILE A 248 -7.96 4.35 10.49
CA ILE A 248 -8.62 3.05 10.47
C ILE A 248 -8.04 2.15 11.55
N GLY A 249 -6.71 2.03 11.64
CA GLY A 249 -6.04 1.26 12.68
C GLY A 249 -6.40 1.71 14.10
N GLN A 250 -6.44 3.03 14.35
CA GLN A 250 -6.81 3.58 15.65
C GLN A 250 -8.30 3.34 15.98
N MET A 251 -9.19 3.42 15.00
CA MET A 251 -10.60 3.07 15.18
C MET A 251 -10.75 1.60 15.59
N VAL A 252 -10.03 0.70 14.93
CA VAL A 252 -10.03 -0.74 15.27
C VAL A 252 -9.44 -0.96 16.66
N LEU A 253 -8.29 -0.35 17.01
CA LEU A 253 -7.68 -0.40 18.34
C LEU A 253 -8.64 0.09 19.42
N ASN A 254 -9.48 1.09 19.11
CA ASN A 254 -10.50 1.64 20.01
C ASN A 254 -11.83 0.83 19.97
N LYS A 255 -11.77 -0.43 19.55
CA LYS A 255 -12.95 -1.33 19.50
C LYS A 255 -14.10 -0.76 18.64
N GLY A 256 -13.73 -0.19 17.49
CA GLY A 256 -14.67 0.35 16.51
C GLY A 256 -15.16 1.76 16.79
N LYS A 257 -14.64 2.45 17.81
CA LYS A 257 -15.02 3.82 18.16
C LYS A 257 -14.06 4.85 17.58
N TRP A 258 -14.64 5.91 17.04
CA TRP A 258 -13.92 7.10 16.60
C TRP A 258 -14.60 8.37 17.14
N GLN A 259 -13.84 9.20 17.86
CA GLN A 259 -14.36 10.44 18.49
C GLN A 259 -15.68 10.23 19.25
N GLY A 260 -15.76 9.12 20.01
CA GLY A 260 -16.93 8.76 20.82
C GLY A 260 -18.07 8.05 20.07
N LYS A 261 -18.05 8.01 18.74
CA LYS A 261 -19.08 7.32 17.93
C LYS A 261 -18.65 5.90 17.60
N GLN A 262 -19.57 4.93 17.71
CA GLN A 262 -19.37 3.56 17.22
C GLN A 262 -19.52 3.56 15.70
N ILE A 263 -18.48 3.15 14.99
CA ILE A 263 -18.42 3.05 13.52
C ILE A 263 -18.62 1.60 13.07
N VAL A 264 -17.97 0.67 13.74
CA VAL A 264 -18.11 -0.78 13.58
C VAL A 264 -18.35 -1.35 14.96
N SER A 265 -19.26 -2.31 15.12
CA SER A 265 -19.56 -2.87 16.44
C SER A 265 -18.33 -3.55 17.07
N GLU A 266 -18.20 -3.45 18.39
CA GLU A 266 -17.16 -4.18 19.14
C GLU A 266 -17.31 -5.68 18.95
N GLN A 267 -18.56 -6.17 18.86
CA GLN A 267 -18.85 -7.57 18.62
C GLN A 267 -18.27 -8.06 17.29
N TRP A 268 -18.43 -7.29 16.22
CA TRP A 268 -17.86 -7.63 14.91
C TRP A 268 -16.34 -7.64 14.96
N LEU A 269 -15.71 -6.62 15.56
CA LEU A 269 -14.26 -6.56 15.66
C LEU A 269 -13.69 -7.71 16.50
N THR A 270 -14.35 -8.10 17.59
CA THR A 270 -13.95 -9.24 18.39
C THR A 270 -13.91 -10.53 17.55
N LYS A 271 -14.91 -10.77 16.72
CA LYS A 271 -14.93 -11.91 15.78
C LYS A 271 -13.87 -11.78 14.69
N SER A 272 -13.75 -10.58 14.09
CA SER A 272 -12.87 -10.35 12.95
C SER A 272 -11.39 -10.50 13.29
N LEU A 273 -11.01 -10.07 14.48
CA LEU A 273 -9.64 -10.09 14.97
C LEU A 273 -9.26 -11.39 15.69
N ALA A 274 -10.23 -12.26 15.95
CA ALA A 274 -9.96 -13.58 16.51
C ALA A 274 -9.37 -14.52 15.45
N THR A 275 -8.47 -15.41 15.88
CA THR A 275 -7.87 -16.42 15.01
C THR A 275 -8.91 -17.47 14.62
N SER A 276 -9.33 -17.50 13.38
CA SER A 276 -10.24 -18.51 12.80
C SER A 276 -9.48 -19.72 12.23
N THR A 277 -8.28 -19.47 11.72
CA THR A 277 -7.36 -20.52 11.24
C THR A 277 -5.97 -20.25 11.75
N LYS A 278 -5.30 -21.28 12.26
CA LYS A 278 -3.94 -21.22 12.78
C LYS A 278 -2.98 -21.88 11.78
N PHE A 279 -1.86 -21.21 11.45
CA PHE A 279 -0.84 -21.72 10.52
C PHE A 279 0.41 -22.22 11.23
N SER A 280 0.71 -21.65 12.37
CA SER A 280 1.83 -22.01 13.23
C SER A 280 1.45 -21.71 14.67
N ASP A 281 2.37 -21.94 15.61
CA ASP A 281 2.13 -21.66 17.03
C ASP A 281 1.74 -20.20 17.29
N HIS A 282 2.16 -19.29 16.43
CA HIS A 282 1.98 -17.85 16.64
C HIS A 282 1.16 -17.13 15.57
N LYS A 283 0.99 -17.71 14.38
CA LYS A 283 0.37 -17.03 13.25
C LYS A 283 -0.97 -17.64 12.86
N GLY A 284 -1.95 -16.81 12.54
CA GLY A 284 -3.25 -17.24 12.06
C GLY A 284 -3.94 -16.18 11.21
N TYR A 285 -5.22 -16.43 10.91
CA TYR A 285 -6.06 -15.56 10.11
C TYR A 285 -7.47 -15.48 10.70
N GLY A 286 -8.03 -14.29 10.76
CA GLY A 286 -9.40 -14.01 11.16
C GLY A 286 -10.28 -13.63 9.96
N TYR A 287 -11.15 -12.63 10.09
CA TYR A 287 -11.98 -12.12 9.00
C TYR A 287 -11.26 -11.00 8.25
N GLY A 288 -10.35 -11.39 7.35
CA GLY A 288 -9.54 -10.44 6.58
C GLY A 288 -8.36 -9.84 7.34
N TRP A 289 -8.04 -10.36 8.50
CA TRP A 289 -6.94 -9.90 9.35
C TRP A 289 -5.98 -11.05 9.63
N TRP A 290 -4.70 -10.80 9.49
CA TRP A 290 -3.65 -11.68 10.00
C TRP A 290 -3.57 -11.53 11.51
N THR A 291 -3.40 -12.64 12.22
CA THR A 291 -3.33 -12.66 13.68
C THR A 291 -2.00 -13.22 14.14
N ASN A 292 -1.46 -12.67 15.22
CA ASN A 292 -0.21 -13.14 15.82
C ASN A 292 -0.33 -13.01 17.36
N ASP A 293 0.06 -14.03 18.09
CA ASP A 293 -0.02 -14.06 19.56
C ASP A 293 1.30 -13.66 20.24
N ARG A 294 2.37 -13.37 19.48
CA ARG A 294 3.62 -12.86 20.04
C ARG A 294 3.44 -11.44 20.57
N PHE A 295 4.33 -11.04 21.46
CA PHE A 295 4.38 -9.68 22.04
C PHE A 295 3.10 -9.23 22.75
N GLY A 296 2.27 -10.18 23.22
CA GLY A 296 0.99 -9.91 23.85
C GLY A 296 -0.17 -9.77 22.85
N GLY A 297 0.01 -10.26 21.63
CA GLY A 297 -0.98 -10.31 20.57
C GLY A 297 -1.04 -9.03 19.72
N TYR A 298 -1.09 -9.22 18.41
CA TYR A 298 -1.33 -8.14 17.46
C TYR A 298 -2.09 -8.66 16.22
N ASN A 299 -2.75 -7.75 15.53
CA ASN A 299 -3.46 -8.04 14.30
C ASN A 299 -2.93 -7.14 13.19
N GLU A 300 -2.90 -7.67 11.97
CA GLU A 300 -2.40 -6.95 10.82
C GLU A 300 -3.33 -7.07 9.62
N ALA A 301 -3.60 -5.94 8.98
CA ALA A 301 -4.00 -5.93 7.59
C ALA A 301 -2.73 -5.88 6.75
N VAL A 302 -2.56 -6.81 5.81
CA VAL A 302 -1.34 -6.91 5.00
C VAL A 302 -1.69 -6.96 3.52
N GLY A 303 -0.92 -6.23 2.72
CA GLY A 303 -1.03 -6.21 1.27
C GLY A 303 0.31 -6.46 0.58
N ARG A 304 0.27 -6.85 -0.69
CA ARG A 304 1.46 -7.04 -1.53
C ARG A 304 2.36 -5.80 -1.47
N GLY A 305 3.67 -5.99 -1.43
CA GLY A 305 4.66 -4.92 -1.24
C GLY A 305 4.72 -4.41 0.20
N GLU A 306 4.22 -5.20 1.16
CA GLU A 306 4.26 -4.95 2.61
C GLU A 306 3.41 -3.75 3.05
N GLN A 307 2.31 -3.43 2.32
CA GLN A 307 1.32 -2.48 2.81
C GLN A 307 0.74 -2.99 4.12
N THR A 308 0.78 -2.20 5.19
CA THR A 308 0.45 -2.75 6.51
C THR A 308 -0.31 -1.76 7.40
N ILE A 309 -1.30 -2.28 8.12
CA ILE A 309 -1.85 -1.68 9.35
C ILE A 309 -1.64 -2.69 10.46
N SER A 310 -0.68 -2.46 11.35
CA SER A 310 -0.44 -3.29 12.53
C SER A 310 -1.11 -2.67 13.76
N ILE A 311 -1.90 -3.46 14.47
CA ILE A 311 -2.65 -3.05 15.67
C ILE A 311 -2.10 -3.85 16.83
N ILE A 312 -1.49 -3.19 17.81
CA ILE A 312 -0.81 -3.81 18.96
C ILE A 312 -1.49 -3.34 20.26
N PRO A 313 -2.58 -4.02 20.69
CA PRO A 313 -3.38 -3.58 21.83
C PRO A 313 -2.59 -3.50 23.13
N SER A 314 -1.70 -4.48 23.39
CA SER A 314 -0.86 -4.53 24.60
C SER A 314 0.10 -3.34 24.74
N LYS A 315 0.35 -2.61 23.64
CA LYS A 315 1.22 -1.41 23.59
C LYS A 315 0.45 -0.13 23.34
N ASN A 316 -0.89 -0.21 23.20
CA ASN A 316 -1.76 0.89 22.79
C ASN A 316 -1.19 1.61 21.54
N MET A 317 -0.84 0.82 20.52
CA MET A 317 -0.05 1.26 19.37
C MET A 317 -0.68 0.84 18.05
N VAL A 318 -0.58 1.71 17.06
CA VAL A 318 -0.84 1.44 15.65
C VAL A 318 0.40 1.81 14.85
N VAL A 319 0.81 0.92 13.96
CA VAL A 319 1.89 1.18 13.01
C VAL A 319 1.33 0.99 11.61
N THR A 320 1.56 1.96 10.73
CA THR A 320 1.19 1.82 9.33
C THR A 320 2.40 2.01 8.43
N MET A 321 2.51 1.15 7.44
CA MET A 321 3.62 1.16 6.50
C MET A 321 3.08 0.99 5.08
N LEU A 322 3.65 1.74 4.15
CA LEU A 322 3.41 1.63 2.72
C LEU A 322 4.74 1.50 1.99
N GLY A 323 4.80 0.72 0.93
CA GLY A 323 6.02 0.52 0.18
C GLY A 323 5.88 -0.36 -1.05
N GLY A 324 6.99 -0.65 -1.70
CA GLY A 324 7.11 -1.52 -2.86
C GLY A 324 8.02 -2.72 -2.60
N GLY A 325 7.93 -3.34 -1.42
CA GLY A 325 8.79 -4.42 -0.95
C GLY A 325 9.95 -3.90 -0.08
N TYR A 326 9.90 -4.22 1.20
CA TYR A 326 10.89 -3.86 2.21
C TYR A 326 10.90 -4.91 3.32
N ASP A 327 11.92 -4.92 4.17
CA ASP A 327 12.00 -5.85 5.31
C ASP A 327 11.08 -5.41 6.46
N GLN A 328 9.78 -5.78 6.35
CA GLN A 328 8.78 -5.52 7.39
C GLN A 328 9.21 -6.09 8.75
N GLY A 329 9.86 -7.26 8.75
CA GLY A 329 10.29 -7.92 9.98
C GLY A 329 11.33 -7.12 10.73
N MET A 330 12.35 -6.60 10.03
CA MET A 330 13.39 -5.78 10.65
C MET A 330 12.83 -4.41 11.08
N ILE A 331 12.00 -3.76 10.27
CA ILE A 331 11.36 -2.50 10.66
C ILE A 331 10.49 -2.71 11.90
N GLY A 332 9.65 -3.76 11.91
CA GLY A 332 8.82 -4.13 13.07
C GLY A 332 9.65 -4.41 14.33
N LYS A 333 10.82 -5.06 14.19
CA LYS A 333 11.75 -5.29 15.29
C LYS A 333 12.22 -3.97 15.89
N TYR A 334 12.71 -3.02 15.07
CA TYR A 334 13.12 -1.69 15.56
C TYR A 334 11.96 -0.96 16.26
N VAL A 335 10.76 -1.01 15.69
CA VAL A 335 9.58 -0.39 16.31
C VAL A 335 9.31 -0.98 17.68
N LEU A 336 9.31 -2.31 17.83
CA LEU A 336 9.08 -2.97 19.11
C LEU A 336 10.23 -2.70 20.10
N GLU A 337 11.48 -2.74 19.65
CA GLU A 337 12.66 -2.43 20.48
C GLU A 337 12.73 -0.96 20.93
N SER A 338 12.08 -0.06 20.18
CA SER A 338 12.00 1.35 20.58
C SER A 338 11.14 1.55 21.83
N ILE A 339 10.24 0.62 22.14
CA ILE A 339 9.35 0.67 23.31
C ILE A 339 10.15 0.29 24.56
N LYS A 340 10.52 1.25 25.38
CA LYS A 340 11.29 1.04 26.60
C LYS A 340 10.43 1.02 27.87
N SER A 341 9.26 1.68 27.83
CA SER A 341 8.40 1.80 29.01
C SER A 341 6.95 2.05 28.60
N ASN A 342 6.02 1.74 29.50
CA ASN A 342 4.64 2.21 29.41
C ASN A 342 4.46 3.59 30.08
N LYS A 343 5.51 4.12 30.73
CA LYS A 343 5.57 5.45 31.32
C LYS A 343 6.50 6.35 30.50
N HIS A 344 6.47 7.64 30.79
CA HIS A 344 7.41 8.59 30.21
C HIS A 344 8.86 8.17 30.51
N LEU A 345 9.76 8.38 29.57
CA LEU A 345 11.19 8.30 29.73
C LEU A 345 11.74 9.70 30.04
N PRO A 346 12.94 9.82 30.63
CA PRO A 346 13.63 11.09 30.68
C PRO A 346 13.74 11.72 29.28
N ASN A 347 13.56 13.04 29.21
CA ASN A 347 13.70 13.77 27.96
C ASN A 347 15.09 13.61 27.34
N ASN A 348 15.18 13.29 26.06
CA ASN A 348 16.45 13.12 25.37
C ASN A 348 16.46 14.01 24.09
N PHE A 349 16.50 15.31 24.31
CA PHE A 349 16.47 16.30 23.22
C PHE A 349 17.65 16.17 22.23
N LYS A 350 18.82 15.70 22.70
CA LYS A 350 19.98 15.53 21.84
C LYS A 350 19.74 14.45 20.78
N ASP A 351 19.26 13.29 21.19
CA ASP A 351 19.03 12.19 20.26
C ASP A 351 17.73 12.37 19.48
N TYR A 352 16.72 13.06 20.05
CA TYR A 352 15.56 13.50 19.29
C TYR A 352 15.93 14.41 18.11
N LYS A 353 16.88 15.36 18.29
CA LYS A 353 17.37 16.20 17.19
C LYS A 353 18.08 15.40 16.09
N LYS A 354 18.78 14.30 16.44
CA LYS A 354 19.35 13.41 15.43
C LYS A 354 18.25 12.73 14.63
N LEU A 355 17.25 12.17 15.31
CA LEU A 355 16.09 11.58 14.67
C LEU A 355 15.38 12.58 13.73
N GLU A 356 15.16 13.83 14.16
CA GLU A 356 14.60 14.88 13.29
C GLU A 356 15.46 15.12 12.04
N THR A 357 16.79 15.07 12.18
CA THR A 357 17.72 15.20 11.05
C THR A 357 17.56 14.01 10.09
N SER A 358 17.53 12.79 10.61
CA SER A 358 17.36 11.58 9.82
C SER A 358 16.00 11.56 9.08
N ILE A 359 14.93 12.04 9.74
CA ILE A 359 13.61 12.20 9.11
C ILE A 359 13.70 13.23 7.97
N LYS A 360 14.32 14.38 8.19
CA LYS A 360 14.50 15.42 7.16
C LYS A 360 15.32 14.90 5.99
N GLU A 361 16.35 14.13 6.22
CA GLU A 361 17.14 13.49 5.15
C GLU A 361 16.29 12.52 4.34
N ALA A 362 15.47 11.68 5.00
CA ALA A 362 14.60 10.71 4.32
C ALA A 362 13.56 11.37 3.41
N THR A 363 13.06 12.56 3.80
CA THR A 363 12.08 13.33 3.03
C THR A 363 12.70 14.20 1.92
N SER A 364 14.03 14.32 1.91
CA SER A 364 14.75 15.20 0.98
C SER A 364 15.26 14.44 -0.23
N VAL A 365 15.46 15.17 -1.33
CA VAL A 365 16.13 14.62 -2.52
C VAL A 365 17.52 14.09 -2.13
N PRO A 366 17.83 12.81 -2.35
CA PRO A 366 19.15 12.27 -2.03
C PRO A 366 20.25 12.96 -2.82
N SER A 367 21.39 13.19 -2.17
CA SER A 367 22.57 13.74 -2.85
C SER A 367 23.36 12.62 -3.51
N PHE A 368 23.53 12.70 -4.83
CA PHE A 368 24.41 11.81 -5.60
C PHE A 368 25.43 12.62 -6.40
N LYS A 369 26.53 11.95 -6.73
CA LYS A 369 27.49 12.52 -7.68
C LYS A 369 26.81 12.78 -9.02
N PRO A 370 27.15 13.88 -9.72
CA PRO A 370 26.66 14.12 -11.07
C PRO A 370 26.89 12.90 -11.98
N ILE A 371 25.92 12.63 -12.82
CA ILE A 371 26.02 11.54 -13.80
C ILE A 371 26.82 12.04 -15.00
N GLU A 372 27.79 11.27 -15.43
CA GLU A 372 28.49 11.51 -16.69
C GLU A 372 27.53 11.22 -17.86
N ILE A 373 27.39 12.18 -18.74
CA ILE A 373 26.48 12.08 -19.89
C ILE A 373 27.15 11.29 -21.01
N ASN A 374 26.44 10.31 -21.56
CA ASN A 374 26.90 9.51 -22.69
C ASN A 374 26.13 9.90 -23.96
N SER A 375 26.71 10.81 -24.74
CA SER A 375 26.10 11.32 -25.96
C SER A 375 25.90 10.24 -27.04
N ASN A 376 26.73 9.22 -27.10
CA ASN A 376 26.62 8.12 -28.07
C ASN A 376 25.35 7.31 -27.78
N ILE A 377 25.12 6.95 -26.52
CA ILE A 377 23.88 6.26 -26.11
C ILE A 377 22.65 7.10 -26.39
N ILE A 378 22.70 8.39 -26.06
CA ILE A 378 21.60 9.32 -26.35
C ILE A 378 21.28 9.29 -27.86
N GLN A 379 22.28 9.42 -28.71
CA GLN A 379 22.11 9.39 -30.16
C GLN A 379 21.53 8.06 -30.66
N SER A 380 21.97 6.95 -30.09
CA SER A 380 21.45 5.60 -30.42
C SER A 380 20.00 5.38 -30.03
N LEU A 381 19.54 6.01 -28.93
CA LEU A 381 18.18 5.84 -28.40
C LEU A 381 17.19 6.91 -28.91
N ASN A 382 17.70 8.10 -29.28
CA ASN A 382 16.83 9.24 -29.54
C ASN A 382 15.91 9.00 -30.75
N ARG A 383 14.59 9.04 -30.50
CA ARG A 383 13.50 8.85 -31.46
C ARG A 383 13.44 7.47 -32.12
N LYS A 384 14.29 6.53 -31.69
CA LYS A 384 14.18 5.11 -32.09
C LYS A 384 13.16 4.41 -31.20
N THR A 385 12.45 3.45 -31.78
CA THR A 385 11.50 2.57 -31.07
C THR A 385 12.21 1.28 -30.72
N ILE A 386 12.22 0.92 -29.45
CA ILE A 386 12.65 -0.39 -28.98
C ILE A 386 11.42 -1.26 -28.90
N VAL A 387 11.41 -2.35 -29.68
CA VAL A 387 10.33 -3.33 -29.69
C VAL A 387 10.74 -4.52 -28.85
N PHE A 388 9.83 -5.06 -28.08
CA PHE A 388 10.02 -6.18 -27.17
C PHE A 388 9.21 -7.39 -27.61
N ASP A 389 9.79 -8.56 -27.45
CA ASP A 389 9.05 -9.80 -27.51
C ASP A 389 8.12 -9.94 -26.29
N LYS A 390 7.28 -10.97 -26.31
CA LYS A 390 6.32 -11.23 -25.22
C LYS A 390 7.02 -11.26 -23.87
N ASN A 391 6.59 -10.40 -22.96
CA ASN A 391 7.20 -10.25 -21.64
C ASN A 391 6.14 -10.13 -20.52
N ILE A 392 6.58 -10.29 -19.28
CA ILE A 392 5.72 -10.31 -18.09
C ILE A 392 5.06 -8.95 -17.82
N ALA A 393 5.67 -7.84 -18.23
CA ALA A 393 5.11 -6.50 -18.09
C ALA A 393 4.06 -6.16 -19.15
N GLU A 394 3.87 -7.05 -20.13
CA GLU A 394 2.97 -6.85 -21.30
C GLU A 394 3.25 -5.51 -22.02
N ILE A 395 4.54 -5.09 -22.05
CA ILE A 395 5.01 -3.90 -22.78
C ILE A 395 5.46 -4.34 -24.18
N ASP A 396 4.89 -3.74 -25.22
CA ASP A 396 5.24 -4.06 -26.60
C ASP A 396 6.42 -3.21 -27.11
N SER A 397 6.49 -1.94 -26.68
CA SER A 397 7.58 -1.06 -27.11
C SER A 397 7.79 0.17 -26.22
N LEU A 398 9.01 0.71 -26.28
CA LEU A 398 9.40 2.00 -25.71
C LEU A 398 10.02 2.90 -26.79
N GLN A 399 9.75 4.21 -26.71
CA GLN A 399 10.39 5.21 -27.56
C GLN A 399 10.86 6.38 -26.69
N PHE A 400 12.14 6.69 -26.77
CA PHE A 400 12.73 7.86 -26.10
C PHE A 400 12.78 9.06 -27.05
N ASP A 401 12.44 10.25 -26.52
CA ASP A 401 12.61 11.53 -27.21
C ASP A 401 13.35 12.48 -26.26
N PHE A 402 14.66 12.61 -26.46
CA PHE A 402 15.52 13.45 -25.65
C PHE A 402 15.33 14.93 -26.05
N THR A 403 14.85 15.74 -25.12
CA THR A 403 14.72 17.19 -25.31
C THR A 403 16.05 17.90 -25.07
N THR A 404 16.85 17.37 -24.15
CA THR A 404 18.24 17.75 -23.87
C THR A 404 19.04 16.50 -23.49
N ASP A 405 20.34 16.65 -23.26
CA ASP A 405 21.20 15.57 -22.74
C ASP A 405 20.81 15.08 -21.32
N LYS A 406 19.92 15.82 -20.63
CA LYS A 406 19.51 15.51 -19.22
C LYS A 406 18.04 15.20 -19.06
N LYS A 407 17.21 15.39 -20.06
CA LYS A 407 15.76 15.16 -19.93
C LYS A 407 15.10 14.87 -21.28
N GLY A 408 13.98 14.18 -21.21
CA GLY A 408 13.18 13.87 -22.39
C GLY A 408 11.82 13.31 -21.99
N THR A 409 11.18 12.64 -22.95
CA THR A 409 9.97 11.86 -22.73
C THR A 409 10.18 10.44 -23.19
N VAL A 410 9.57 9.49 -22.49
CA VAL A 410 9.45 8.10 -22.90
C VAL A 410 8.00 7.78 -23.21
N LYS A 411 7.74 7.27 -24.40
CA LYS A 411 6.45 6.69 -24.77
C LYS A 411 6.49 5.20 -24.48
N ILE A 412 5.44 4.71 -23.85
CA ILE A 412 5.27 3.30 -23.48
C ILE A 412 4.03 2.80 -24.20
N TYR A 413 4.15 1.66 -24.90
CA TYR A 413 3.06 0.97 -25.53
C TYR A 413 3.06 -0.48 -25.09
N GLY A 414 1.89 -0.97 -24.73
CA GLY A 414 1.64 -2.36 -24.38
C GLY A 414 0.15 -2.68 -24.37
N LYS A 415 -0.16 -3.93 -24.15
CA LYS A 415 -1.55 -4.42 -24.21
C LYS A 415 -2.46 -3.68 -23.23
N ASN A 416 -1.98 -3.47 -22.00
CA ASN A 416 -2.75 -2.87 -20.91
C ASN A 416 -2.17 -1.54 -20.42
N ILE A 417 -1.10 -1.05 -21.04
CA ILE A 417 -0.38 0.13 -20.61
C ILE A 417 -0.04 1.00 -21.82
N GLN A 418 -0.33 2.29 -21.73
CA GLN A 418 0.03 3.26 -22.74
C GLN A 418 0.22 4.64 -22.12
N GLY A 419 1.23 5.38 -22.58
CA GLY A 419 1.40 6.77 -22.18
C GLY A 419 2.69 7.40 -22.66
N LYS A 420 2.77 8.73 -22.52
CA LYS A 420 3.97 9.53 -22.79
C LYS A 420 4.33 10.32 -21.53
N ASN A 421 5.41 9.95 -20.88
CA ASN A 421 5.80 10.52 -19.61
C ASN A 421 7.19 11.15 -19.66
N PRO A 422 7.44 12.22 -18.90
CA PRO A 422 8.77 12.82 -18.80
C PRO A 422 9.73 11.90 -18.08
N PHE A 423 11.00 11.93 -18.43
CA PHE A 423 12.11 11.35 -17.65
C PHE A 423 13.24 12.36 -17.47
N ILE A 424 14.07 12.12 -16.46
CA ILE A 424 15.27 12.91 -16.18
C ILE A 424 16.48 12.00 -16.02
N ILE A 425 17.62 12.44 -16.56
CA ILE A 425 18.91 11.78 -16.33
C ILE A 425 19.43 12.16 -14.96
N SER A 426 19.16 11.32 -13.99
CA SER A 426 19.49 11.57 -12.58
C SER A 426 19.39 10.25 -11.79
N LYS A 427 20.18 10.11 -10.72
CA LYS A 427 20.00 9.08 -9.69
C LYS A 427 19.31 9.61 -8.44
N SER A 428 19.09 10.92 -8.37
CA SER A 428 18.54 11.59 -7.19
C SER A 428 17.16 12.19 -7.42
N THR A 429 16.83 12.55 -8.65
CA THR A 429 15.59 13.27 -8.95
C THR A 429 14.75 12.48 -9.92
N TYR A 430 13.45 12.48 -9.72
CA TYR A 430 12.47 11.88 -10.63
C TYR A 430 11.76 12.97 -11.44
N ALA A 431 11.46 12.66 -12.70
CA ALA A 431 10.44 13.39 -13.43
C ALA A 431 9.10 12.70 -13.16
N ILE A 432 8.14 13.48 -12.65
CA ILE A 432 6.81 12.96 -12.35
C ILE A 432 5.89 13.29 -13.53
N GLY A 433 5.26 12.27 -14.08
CA GLY A 433 4.26 12.35 -15.13
C GLY A 433 2.93 11.76 -14.66
N SER A 434 1.86 12.07 -15.35
CA SER A 434 0.50 11.58 -15.06
C SER A 434 -0.21 11.03 -16.30
N ASP A 435 0.54 10.74 -17.37
CA ASP A 435 -0.01 10.27 -18.64
C ASP A 435 0.20 8.77 -18.84
N LEU A 436 0.08 7.99 -17.77
CA LEU A 436 0.05 6.54 -17.86
C LEU A 436 -1.38 6.04 -17.78
N ASN A 437 -1.90 5.61 -18.92
CA ASN A 437 -3.15 4.86 -19.00
C ASN A 437 -2.85 3.38 -18.76
N VAL A 438 -3.29 2.87 -17.62
CA VAL A 438 -3.38 1.44 -17.41
C VAL A 438 -4.83 1.03 -17.68
N LYS A 439 -5.05 0.26 -18.73
CA LYS A 439 -6.33 -0.38 -19.01
C LYS A 439 -6.56 -1.47 -17.94
N SER A 440 -6.73 -1.07 -16.69
CA SER A 440 -7.37 -1.96 -15.73
C SER A 440 -8.83 -1.99 -16.11
N LEU A 441 -9.26 -3.09 -16.49
CA LEU A 441 -10.56 -3.64 -16.87
C LEU A 441 -11.75 -2.69 -17.08
N ASP A 442 -11.82 -1.44 -16.61
CA ASP A 442 -12.88 -0.47 -16.94
C ASP A 442 -12.64 0.97 -16.45
N SER A 443 -11.55 1.26 -15.77
CA SER A 443 -11.26 2.65 -15.39
C SER A 443 -10.13 3.20 -16.25
N LYS A 444 -10.37 4.32 -16.91
CA LYS A 444 -9.32 5.17 -17.47
C LYS A 444 -8.61 5.87 -16.30
N LEU A 445 -7.97 5.07 -15.45
CA LEU A 445 -7.24 5.59 -14.32
C LEU A 445 -5.90 6.10 -14.83
N HIS A 446 -5.73 7.42 -14.84
CA HIS A 446 -4.43 8.05 -15.07
C HIS A 446 -3.61 7.92 -13.78
N LEU A 447 -2.59 7.07 -13.82
CA LEU A 447 -1.71 6.86 -12.68
C LEU A 447 -0.49 7.76 -12.80
N PRO A 448 -0.09 8.44 -11.73
CA PRO A 448 1.18 9.13 -11.72
C PRO A 448 2.33 8.13 -11.79
N VAL A 449 3.37 8.49 -12.52
CA VAL A 449 4.62 7.74 -12.62
C VAL A 449 5.79 8.63 -12.29
N ALA A 450 6.82 8.07 -11.67
CA ALA A 450 8.07 8.76 -11.39
C ALA A 450 9.18 8.05 -12.16
N ILE A 451 9.82 8.76 -13.10
CA ILE A 451 10.78 8.17 -14.02
C ILE A 451 12.11 8.90 -13.89
N GLN A 452 13.17 8.11 -13.71
CA GLN A 452 14.55 8.59 -13.80
C GLN A 452 15.35 7.62 -14.66
N ALA A 453 16.47 8.11 -15.21
CA ALA A 453 17.37 7.29 -15.99
C ALA A 453 18.83 7.69 -15.71
N TRP A 454 19.75 6.79 -16.02
CA TRP A 454 21.19 7.06 -15.89
C TRP A 454 22.01 6.13 -16.78
N PHE A 455 23.28 6.49 -16.99
CA PHE A 455 24.26 5.64 -17.65
C PHE A 455 25.04 4.88 -16.56
N ARG A 456 25.24 3.56 -16.74
CA ARG A 456 25.95 2.72 -15.77
C ARG A 456 27.34 2.31 -16.27
N HIS A 457 27.45 1.96 -17.51
CA HIS A 457 28.69 1.59 -18.20
C HIS A 457 28.76 2.33 -19.53
N LYS A 458 29.87 2.10 -20.30
CA LYS A 458 30.08 2.78 -21.58
C LYS A 458 28.93 2.60 -22.59
N ASN A 459 28.19 1.48 -22.48
CA ASN A 459 27.12 1.11 -23.41
C ASN A 459 25.81 0.75 -22.71
N GLU A 460 25.65 1.07 -21.43
CA GLU A 460 24.47 0.69 -20.67
C GLU A 460 23.67 1.91 -20.23
N PHE A 461 22.39 1.93 -20.61
CA PHE A 461 21.38 2.90 -20.17
C PHE A 461 20.37 2.22 -19.25
N VAL A 462 20.08 2.82 -18.12
CA VAL A 462 19.12 2.30 -17.15
C VAL A 462 17.95 3.27 -17.07
N LEU A 463 16.75 2.75 -17.25
CA LEU A 463 15.48 3.44 -17.00
C LEU A 463 14.85 2.85 -15.75
N HIS A 464 14.63 3.68 -14.76
CA HIS A 464 13.86 3.35 -13.57
C HIS A 464 12.46 3.93 -13.72
N PHE A 465 11.49 3.04 -13.84
CA PHE A 465 10.09 3.35 -13.99
C PHE A 465 9.35 2.92 -12.72
N ASN A 466 8.85 3.89 -11.98
CA ASN A 466 8.14 3.70 -10.74
C ASN A 466 6.66 4.05 -10.96
N GLU A 467 5.76 3.11 -10.75
CA GLU A 467 4.33 3.38 -10.63
C GLU A 467 4.11 4.17 -9.34
N PHE A 468 4.20 5.49 -9.43
CA PHE A 468 4.21 6.38 -8.28
C PHE A 468 2.98 6.21 -7.40
N CYS A 469 3.20 6.01 -6.09
CA CYS A 469 2.14 5.70 -5.12
C CYS A 469 1.42 4.37 -5.34
N ARG A 470 2.02 3.48 -6.13
CA ARG A 470 1.68 2.07 -6.23
C ARG A 470 2.84 1.21 -5.76
N ILE A 471 2.76 -0.07 -6.07
CA ILE A 471 3.65 -1.08 -5.50
C ILE A 471 4.79 -1.41 -6.45
N ASN A 472 4.49 -1.44 -7.77
CA ASN A 472 5.43 -1.94 -8.75
C ASN A 472 6.53 -0.93 -9.07
N ASN A 473 7.72 -1.45 -9.22
CA ASN A 473 8.92 -0.68 -9.44
C ASN A 473 9.82 -1.42 -10.42
N PHE A 474 9.98 -0.87 -11.62
CA PHE A 474 10.63 -1.53 -12.74
C PHE A 474 11.96 -0.86 -13.08
N TYR A 475 12.97 -1.67 -13.32
CA TYR A 475 14.22 -1.26 -13.92
C TYR A 475 14.35 -1.92 -15.29
N PHE A 476 14.66 -1.12 -16.29
CA PHE A 476 15.02 -1.57 -17.62
C PHE A 476 16.48 -1.24 -17.86
N TYR A 477 17.27 -2.26 -18.12
CA TYR A 477 18.69 -2.16 -18.42
C TYR A 477 18.86 -2.40 -19.91
N PHE A 478 19.28 -1.39 -20.65
CA PHE A 478 19.51 -1.43 -22.09
C PHE A 478 21.01 -1.46 -22.36
N ILE A 479 21.51 -2.55 -22.87
CA ILE A 479 22.90 -2.66 -23.37
C ILE A 479 22.86 -2.45 -24.88
N ILE A 480 23.60 -1.46 -25.37
CA ILE A 480 23.59 -1.01 -26.75
C ILE A 480 24.98 -1.28 -27.36
N ASP A 481 25.00 -2.06 -28.43
CA ASP A 481 26.21 -2.37 -29.19
C ASP A 481 25.94 -2.16 -30.70
N GLY A 482 26.31 -0.98 -31.21
CA GLY A 482 25.95 -0.55 -32.54
C GLY A 482 24.42 -0.49 -32.72
N ASP A 483 23.91 -1.28 -33.69
CA ASP A 483 22.47 -1.39 -33.94
C ASP A 483 21.80 -2.53 -33.13
N HIS A 484 22.55 -3.24 -32.30
CA HIS A 484 21.98 -4.25 -31.40
C HIS A 484 21.63 -3.67 -30.05
N ILE A 485 20.52 -4.12 -29.50
CA ILE A 485 20.05 -3.77 -28.16
C ILE A 485 19.65 -5.03 -27.40
N THR A 486 20.16 -5.16 -26.20
CA THR A 486 19.73 -6.22 -25.26
C THR A 486 19.07 -5.57 -24.08
N THR A 487 17.89 -6.04 -23.70
CA THR A 487 17.12 -5.49 -22.59
C THR A 487 16.97 -6.52 -21.48
N THR A 488 17.25 -6.11 -20.25
CA THR A 488 16.88 -6.84 -19.04
C THR A 488 15.87 -6.01 -18.28
N MET A 489 14.77 -6.63 -17.85
CA MET A 489 13.77 -6.02 -16.97
C MET A 489 13.86 -6.65 -15.58
N GLU A 490 13.77 -5.81 -14.57
CA GLU A 490 13.70 -6.22 -13.18
C GLU A 490 12.49 -5.55 -12.52
N GLU A 491 11.60 -6.35 -11.91
CA GLU A 491 10.51 -5.87 -11.06
C GLU A 491 10.86 -6.22 -9.62
N THR A 492 11.07 -5.20 -8.78
CA THR A 492 11.72 -5.38 -7.49
C THR A 492 10.80 -5.87 -6.39
N THR A 493 9.48 -5.66 -6.51
CA THR A 493 8.50 -6.07 -5.49
C THR A 493 8.32 -7.59 -5.42
N ASN A 494 8.34 -8.25 -6.60
CA ASN A 494 8.20 -9.70 -6.72
C ASN A 494 9.54 -10.39 -7.00
N TYR A 495 10.65 -9.64 -6.95
CA TYR A 495 12.01 -10.14 -7.23
C TYR A 495 12.12 -10.84 -8.60
N ILE A 496 11.40 -10.31 -9.61
CA ILE A 496 11.43 -10.85 -10.95
C ILE A 496 12.52 -10.15 -11.75
N LYS A 497 13.42 -10.94 -12.32
CA LYS A 497 14.42 -10.46 -13.27
C LYS A 497 14.39 -11.35 -14.51
N THR A 498 14.23 -10.75 -15.67
CA THR A 498 14.15 -11.47 -16.94
C THR A 498 14.84 -10.70 -18.05
N SER A 499 15.50 -11.44 -18.94
CA SER A 499 15.96 -10.89 -20.23
C SER A 499 14.79 -10.87 -21.19
N ILE A 500 14.70 -9.80 -21.97
CA ILE A 500 13.67 -9.59 -22.98
C ILE A 500 14.38 -9.42 -24.31
N GLU A 501 14.05 -10.24 -25.27
CA GLU A 501 14.53 -10.02 -26.64
C GLU A 501 13.99 -8.69 -27.13
N SER A 502 14.86 -7.87 -27.70
CA SER A 502 14.55 -6.51 -28.10
C SER A 502 15.32 -6.11 -29.33
N SER A 503 14.72 -5.25 -30.14
CA SER A 503 15.32 -4.71 -31.35
C SER A 503 14.91 -3.25 -31.58
N PHE A 504 15.74 -2.53 -32.34
CA PHE A 504 15.35 -1.23 -32.86
C PHE A 504 14.46 -1.39 -34.07
N LYS A 505 13.44 -0.52 -34.16
CA LYS A 505 12.54 -0.38 -35.32
C LYS A 505 12.62 1.03 -35.86
#